data_b7e005a37acc6059771abf1f8167793b
#
_entry.id   b7e005a37acc6059771abf1f8167793b
#
_cell.length_a   1.000
_cell.length_b   1.000
_cell.length_c   1.000
_cell.angle_alpha   90.00
_cell.angle_beta   90.00
_cell.angle_gamma   90.00
#
_symmetry.space_group_name_H-M   'P 1'
#
loop_
_entity.id
_entity.type
_entity.pdbx_description
1 polymer ?
#
loop_
_entity_poly.entity_id
_entity_poly.type
_entity_poly.pdbx_seq_one_letter_code
_entity_poly.pdbx_strand_id
1 'polypeptide(L)'
;MTTPRIEVDLSKIRHNTRYLVERLKARGITVTAVTKAVCGHPKIAQAMLEGGAVDLGEARVSNVKRLRGAGITTPITLIRTPILSQADLVVGSCSASFNSEVDVIARLAEAARKTKFVHSIMLMVEMGDMRDGIMPENVEAIARQVTAMPGVTVRGIGANFACLSGTAPTTSKMNDLSAIASHIEQTYGILIPVISGGNSANLPLALGQHSGGRINNLRLGEVILLGVEPVSGEKINGLFTDAFTLITEVIEAKSKLILAKALFTDPALQALRLVPDNNHAMRSILAIGKQDTDISGLTLPKGVTCLGATSDHMVIKSIRSHPRVGSALKLQMNYSALMRAMNAPDITKVILNETPLESPVPHIRMVPMWRWCKEEWPRRSNFGRNAKAPTRALSQSDFVH
;
A
#
# COMPACT_ATOMS: atom_id res chain seq x y z
N MET A 1 20.57 21.18 -11.90
CA MET A 1 19.23 20.70 -11.50
C MET A 1 18.76 21.56 -10.34
N THR A 2 17.52 22.00 -10.38
CA THR A 2 16.94 22.84 -9.31
C THR A 2 16.70 22.04 -8.02
N THR A 3 16.70 22.72 -6.91
CA THR A 3 16.35 22.23 -5.57
C THR A 3 15.14 23.01 -5.03
N PRO A 4 14.30 22.46 -4.13
CA PRO A 4 14.37 21.08 -3.62
C PRO A 4 13.90 20.05 -4.66
N ARG A 5 14.47 18.85 -4.58
CA ARG A 5 14.09 17.74 -5.47
C ARG A 5 14.19 16.39 -4.77
N ILE A 6 13.43 15.42 -5.25
CA ILE A 6 13.61 14.00 -4.92
C ILE A 6 14.24 13.31 -6.13
N GLU A 7 15.37 12.68 -5.93
CA GLU A 7 15.95 11.73 -6.88
C GLU A 7 15.36 10.33 -6.60
N VAL A 8 14.82 9.69 -7.66
CA VAL A 8 14.15 8.39 -7.60
C VAL A 8 14.91 7.43 -8.50
N ASP A 9 15.53 6.42 -7.92
CA ASP A 9 16.26 5.39 -8.65
C ASP A 9 15.34 4.20 -8.98
N LEU A 10 14.88 4.12 -10.23
CA LEU A 10 13.99 3.07 -10.70
C LEU A 10 14.65 1.68 -10.70
N SER A 11 15.96 1.60 -10.89
CA SER A 11 16.67 0.33 -10.89
C SER A 11 16.63 -0.34 -9.52
N LYS A 12 16.74 0.44 -8.44
CA LYS A 12 16.62 -0.02 -7.06
C LYS A 12 15.19 -0.43 -6.71
N ILE A 13 14.18 0.30 -7.18
CA ILE A 13 12.76 -0.05 -6.99
C ILE A 13 12.46 -1.37 -7.70
N ARG A 14 12.91 -1.53 -8.95
CA ARG A 14 12.76 -2.77 -9.72
C ARG A 14 13.43 -3.94 -9.03
N HIS A 15 14.66 -3.76 -8.53
CA HIS A 15 15.39 -4.76 -7.78
C HIS A 15 14.64 -5.17 -6.50
N ASN A 16 14.24 -4.19 -5.67
CA ASN A 16 13.51 -4.47 -4.43
C ASN A 16 12.22 -5.26 -4.70
N THR A 17 11.49 -4.85 -5.73
CA THR A 17 10.26 -5.55 -6.11
C THR A 17 10.55 -6.99 -6.53
N ARG A 18 11.52 -7.20 -7.42
CA ARG A 18 11.91 -8.54 -7.91
C ARG A 18 12.34 -9.45 -6.77
N TYR A 19 13.21 -8.96 -5.90
CA TYR A 19 13.68 -9.70 -4.75
C TYR A 19 12.55 -10.21 -3.85
N LEU A 20 11.57 -9.35 -3.57
CA LEU A 20 10.41 -9.70 -2.75
C LEU A 20 9.47 -10.65 -3.47
N VAL A 21 9.18 -10.39 -4.75
CA VAL A 21 8.30 -11.24 -5.57
C VAL A 21 8.85 -12.66 -5.67
N GLU A 22 10.13 -12.85 -5.96
CA GLU A 22 10.76 -14.17 -6.08
C GLU A 22 10.66 -14.95 -4.77
N ARG A 23 10.97 -14.31 -3.63
CA ARG A 23 10.91 -14.96 -2.33
C ARG A 23 9.49 -15.33 -1.90
N LEU A 24 8.51 -14.47 -2.16
CA LEU A 24 7.12 -14.70 -1.82
C LEU A 24 6.47 -15.71 -2.77
N LYS A 25 6.82 -15.69 -4.06
CA LYS A 25 6.37 -16.66 -5.07
C LYS A 25 6.75 -18.09 -4.69
N ALA A 26 7.95 -18.30 -4.13
CA ALA A 26 8.38 -19.61 -3.61
C ALA A 26 7.49 -20.14 -2.47
N ARG A 27 6.63 -19.29 -1.90
CA ARG A 27 5.66 -19.61 -0.85
C ARG A 27 4.21 -19.55 -1.31
N GLY A 28 3.97 -19.45 -2.63
CA GLY A 28 2.63 -19.32 -3.20
C GLY A 28 1.96 -17.96 -2.96
N ILE A 29 2.73 -16.93 -2.58
CA ILE A 29 2.21 -15.61 -2.26
C ILE A 29 2.50 -14.64 -3.41
N THR A 30 1.46 -14.01 -3.95
CA THR A 30 1.54 -12.96 -4.96
C THR A 30 1.74 -11.59 -4.31
N VAL A 31 2.31 -10.65 -5.07
CA VAL A 31 2.56 -9.28 -4.61
C VAL A 31 1.72 -8.30 -5.40
N THR A 32 0.86 -7.56 -4.70
CA THR A 32 0.22 -6.32 -5.15
C THR A 32 1.13 -5.15 -4.78
N ALA A 33 1.69 -4.45 -5.76
CA ALA A 33 2.59 -3.32 -5.48
C ALA A 33 1.81 -2.04 -5.22
N VAL A 34 2.04 -1.42 -4.05
CA VAL A 34 1.25 -0.26 -3.58
C VAL A 34 1.93 1.06 -3.90
N THR A 35 1.28 1.88 -4.73
CA THR A 35 1.81 3.14 -5.26
C THR A 35 1.31 4.40 -4.51
N LYS A 36 0.52 4.25 -3.44
CA LYS A 36 -0.12 5.39 -2.75
C LYS A 36 0.87 6.44 -2.23
N ALA A 37 2.01 6.01 -1.67
CA ALA A 37 3.01 6.91 -1.10
C ALA A 37 3.75 7.74 -2.16
N VAL A 38 3.77 7.26 -3.40
CA VAL A 38 4.37 7.93 -4.55
C VAL A 38 3.32 8.53 -5.50
N CYS A 39 2.11 8.75 -4.99
CA CYS A 39 1.00 9.42 -5.70
C CYS A 39 0.63 8.77 -7.04
N GLY A 40 0.79 7.45 -7.17
CA GLY A 40 0.56 6.76 -8.44
C GLY A 40 1.48 7.27 -9.55
N HIS A 41 2.76 7.50 -9.26
CA HIS A 41 3.73 7.95 -10.27
C HIS A 41 3.96 6.87 -11.33
N PRO A 42 3.67 7.11 -12.62
CA PRO A 42 3.63 6.04 -13.63
C PRO A 42 4.94 5.28 -13.81
N LYS A 43 6.09 5.99 -13.84
CA LYS A 43 7.41 5.37 -14.00
C LYS A 43 7.79 4.49 -12.81
N ILE A 44 7.40 4.89 -11.60
CA ILE A 44 7.61 4.07 -10.39
C ILE A 44 6.72 2.83 -10.44
N ALA A 45 5.44 2.99 -10.79
CA ALA A 45 4.52 1.86 -10.95
C ALA A 45 5.03 0.88 -12.01
N GLN A 46 5.52 1.38 -13.14
CA GLN A 46 6.11 0.56 -14.19
C GLN A 46 7.34 -0.23 -13.69
N ALA A 47 8.24 0.41 -12.95
CA ALA A 47 9.39 -0.29 -12.36
C ALA A 47 8.99 -1.40 -11.37
N MET A 48 7.90 -1.20 -10.62
CA MET A 48 7.35 -2.25 -9.74
C MET A 48 6.77 -3.43 -10.56
N LEU A 49 6.07 -3.16 -11.66
CA LEU A 49 5.54 -4.19 -12.56
C LEU A 49 6.67 -4.97 -13.26
N GLU A 50 7.71 -4.29 -13.74
CA GLU A 50 8.92 -4.90 -14.29
C GLU A 50 9.69 -5.74 -13.26
N GLY A 51 9.54 -5.43 -11.97
CA GLY A 51 10.01 -6.23 -10.86
C GLY A 51 9.18 -7.49 -10.61
N GLY A 52 8.06 -7.69 -11.33
CA GLY A 52 7.23 -8.90 -11.26
C GLY A 52 6.00 -8.79 -10.38
N ALA A 53 5.62 -7.59 -9.89
CA ALA A 53 4.34 -7.41 -9.21
C ALA A 53 3.18 -7.76 -10.16
N VAL A 54 2.20 -8.52 -9.68
CA VAL A 54 1.09 -9.02 -10.53
C VAL A 54 0.01 -7.98 -10.80
N ASP A 55 -0.15 -7.04 -9.88
CA ASP A 55 -1.11 -5.93 -9.97
C ASP A 55 -0.66 -4.74 -9.12
N LEU A 56 -1.40 -3.65 -9.16
CA LEU A 56 -1.15 -2.44 -8.39
C LEU A 56 -2.24 -2.21 -7.34
N GLY A 57 -1.81 -1.68 -6.19
CA GLY A 57 -2.70 -1.19 -5.14
C GLY A 57 -2.64 0.32 -5.03
N GLU A 58 -3.79 1.00 -5.02
CA GLU A 58 -3.86 2.45 -4.90
C GLU A 58 -4.99 2.88 -3.95
N ALA A 59 -4.79 3.97 -3.22
CA ALA A 59 -5.77 4.45 -2.25
C ALA A 59 -6.67 5.58 -2.77
N ARG A 60 -6.32 6.20 -3.90
CA ARG A 60 -7.02 7.37 -4.46
C ARG A 60 -7.33 7.17 -5.93
N VAL A 61 -8.60 7.39 -6.31
CA VAL A 61 -9.03 7.28 -7.71
C VAL A 61 -8.30 8.27 -8.63
N SER A 62 -7.92 9.45 -8.12
CA SER A 62 -7.11 10.42 -8.88
C SER A 62 -5.75 9.86 -9.32
N ASN A 63 -5.12 9.08 -8.44
CA ASN A 63 -3.86 8.40 -8.76
C ASN A 63 -4.07 7.25 -9.76
N VAL A 64 -5.18 6.50 -9.60
CA VAL A 64 -5.56 5.47 -10.59
C VAL A 64 -5.76 6.10 -11.97
N LYS A 65 -6.46 7.24 -12.05
CA LYS A 65 -6.63 7.97 -13.31
C LYS A 65 -5.28 8.41 -13.91
N ARG A 66 -4.34 8.84 -13.08
CA ARG A 66 -2.97 9.19 -13.52
C ARG A 66 -2.25 7.99 -14.12
N LEU A 67 -2.34 6.83 -13.48
CA LEU A 67 -1.76 5.59 -13.99
C LEU A 67 -2.40 5.17 -15.31
N ARG A 68 -3.73 5.20 -15.40
CA ARG A 68 -4.48 4.87 -16.64
C ARG A 68 -4.15 5.85 -17.77
N GLY A 69 -4.09 7.16 -17.49
CA GLY A 69 -3.71 8.19 -18.47
C GLY A 69 -2.27 8.04 -18.99
N ALA A 70 -1.39 7.40 -18.23
CA ALA A 70 -0.03 7.06 -18.65
C ALA A 70 0.08 5.68 -19.35
N GLY A 71 -1.04 5.02 -19.66
CA GLY A 71 -1.06 3.75 -20.39
C GLY A 71 -0.87 2.49 -19.54
N ILE A 72 -0.88 2.57 -18.21
CA ILE A 72 -0.85 1.38 -17.35
C ILE A 72 -2.18 0.64 -17.47
N THR A 73 -2.15 -0.55 -18.08
CA THR A 73 -3.33 -1.42 -18.30
C THR A 73 -3.49 -2.52 -17.25
N THR A 74 -2.42 -2.83 -16.53
CA THR A 74 -2.40 -3.85 -15.45
C THR A 74 -3.57 -3.65 -14.48
N PRO A 75 -4.15 -4.71 -13.90
CA PRO A 75 -5.19 -4.60 -12.89
C PRO A 75 -4.77 -3.67 -11.75
N ILE A 76 -5.69 -2.82 -11.31
CA ILE A 76 -5.50 -1.93 -10.15
C ILE A 76 -6.60 -2.19 -9.15
N THR A 77 -6.21 -2.50 -7.92
CA THR A 77 -7.14 -2.65 -6.79
C THR A 77 -7.16 -1.37 -5.97
N LEU A 78 -8.33 -0.79 -5.74
CA LEU A 78 -8.47 0.29 -4.78
C LEU A 78 -8.41 -0.29 -3.37
N ILE A 79 -7.33 0.03 -2.62
CA ILE A 79 -7.03 -0.59 -1.31
C ILE A 79 -7.59 0.20 -0.11
N ARG A 80 -8.35 1.23 -0.34
CA ARG A 80 -9.12 1.98 0.65
C ARG A 80 -10.59 1.81 0.31
N THR A 81 -11.45 1.65 1.32
CA THR A 81 -12.91 1.68 1.11
C THR A 81 -13.30 2.86 0.23
N PRO A 82 -14.00 2.63 -0.89
CA PRO A 82 -14.37 3.70 -1.81
C PRO A 82 -15.26 4.76 -1.15
N ILE A 83 -15.11 5.99 -1.59
CA ILE A 83 -16.06 7.04 -1.25
C ILE A 83 -17.35 6.80 -2.07
N LEU A 84 -18.50 6.80 -1.42
CA LEU A 84 -19.80 6.47 -2.03
C LEU A 84 -20.05 7.28 -3.32
N SER A 85 -19.76 8.59 -3.29
CA SER A 85 -19.90 9.48 -4.45
C SER A 85 -18.94 9.21 -5.61
N GLN A 86 -17.92 8.38 -5.41
CA GLN A 86 -16.92 8.02 -6.42
C GLN A 86 -17.13 6.63 -7.02
N ALA A 87 -18.22 5.94 -6.70
CA ALA A 87 -18.44 4.55 -7.12
C ALA A 87 -18.35 4.36 -8.64
N ASP A 88 -18.94 5.27 -9.44
CA ASP A 88 -18.87 5.21 -10.91
C ASP A 88 -17.41 5.33 -11.42
N LEU A 89 -16.60 6.20 -10.79
CA LEU A 89 -15.18 6.36 -11.12
C LEU A 89 -14.35 5.14 -10.73
N VAL A 90 -14.68 4.51 -9.59
CA VAL A 90 -14.01 3.29 -9.13
C VAL A 90 -14.26 2.16 -10.11
N VAL A 91 -15.51 1.89 -10.45
CA VAL A 91 -15.90 0.84 -11.39
C VAL A 91 -15.28 1.07 -12.78
N GLY A 92 -15.22 2.33 -13.24
CA GLY A 92 -14.67 2.68 -14.55
C GLY A 92 -13.14 2.62 -14.64
N SER A 93 -12.41 2.55 -13.51
CA SER A 93 -10.94 2.65 -13.53
C SER A 93 -10.20 1.56 -12.74
N CYS A 94 -10.86 0.93 -11.75
CA CYS A 94 -10.28 -0.13 -10.92
C CYS A 94 -10.86 -1.49 -11.28
N SER A 95 -10.02 -2.52 -11.20
CA SER A 95 -10.44 -3.92 -11.42
C SER A 95 -11.13 -4.52 -10.19
N ALA A 96 -10.74 -4.03 -9.01
CA ALA A 96 -11.28 -4.47 -7.73
C ALA A 96 -11.21 -3.33 -6.70
N SER A 97 -11.94 -3.48 -5.59
CA SER A 97 -11.81 -2.59 -4.43
C SER A 97 -11.98 -3.35 -3.12
N PHE A 98 -11.25 -2.92 -2.09
CA PHE A 98 -11.46 -3.33 -0.71
C PHE A 98 -12.64 -2.57 -0.11
N ASN A 99 -13.51 -3.27 0.59
CA ASN A 99 -14.74 -2.73 1.14
C ASN A 99 -15.05 -3.33 2.51
N SER A 100 -15.65 -2.50 3.37
CA SER A 100 -16.20 -2.91 4.67
C SER A 100 -17.67 -2.55 4.83
N GLU A 101 -18.23 -1.73 3.91
CA GLU A 101 -19.58 -1.18 4.01
C GLU A 101 -20.49 -1.70 2.89
N VAL A 102 -21.62 -2.29 3.28
CA VAL A 102 -22.59 -2.87 2.35
C VAL A 102 -23.20 -1.82 1.43
N ASP A 103 -23.49 -0.61 1.94
CA ASP A 103 -24.05 0.49 1.14
C ASP A 103 -23.10 0.93 0.04
N VAL A 104 -21.80 0.96 0.31
CA VAL A 104 -20.76 1.25 -0.67
C VAL A 104 -20.72 0.17 -1.75
N ILE A 105 -20.80 -1.10 -1.34
CA ILE A 105 -20.81 -2.25 -2.27
C ILE A 105 -22.07 -2.21 -3.14
N ALA A 106 -23.24 -1.91 -2.57
CA ALA A 106 -24.49 -1.76 -3.33
C ALA A 106 -24.38 -0.65 -4.37
N ARG A 107 -23.77 0.48 -4.02
CA ARG A 107 -23.56 1.58 -4.98
C ARG A 107 -22.55 1.22 -6.08
N LEU A 108 -21.50 0.44 -5.76
CA LEU A 108 -20.57 -0.13 -6.76
C LEU A 108 -21.29 -1.11 -7.69
N ALA A 109 -22.17 -1.96 -7.14
CA ALA A 109 -22.98 -2.90 -7.91
C ALA A 109 -23.90 -2.18 -8.90
N GLU A 110 -24.55 -1.10 -8.46
CA GLU A 110 -25.37 -0.25 -9.35
C GLU A 110 -24.53 0.37 -10.48
N ALA A 111 -23.36 0.93 -10.15
CA ALA A 111 -22.45 1.52 -11.13
C ALA A 111 -21.96 0.47 -12.15
N ALA A 112 -21.62 -0.73 -11.68
CA ALA A 112 -21.14 -1.83 -12.52
C ALA A 112 -22.23 -2.32 -13.49
N ARG A 113 -23.48 -2.42 -13.04
CA ARG A 113 -24.62 -2.76 -13.93
C ARG A 113 -24.80 -1.76 -15.05
N LYS A 114 -24.68 -0.45 -14.78
CA LYS A 114 -24.80 0.60 -15.80
C LYS A 114 -23.75 0.46 -16.91
N THR A 115 -22.55 -0.02 -16.56
CA THR A 115 -21.45 -0.19 -17.50
C THR A 115 -21.37 -1.60 -18.10
N LYS A 116 -22.27 -2.51 -17.70
CA LYS A 116 -22.28 -3.95 -18.07
C LYS A 116 -20.98 -4.68 -17.67
N PHE A 117 -20.28 -4.20 -16.65
CA PHE A 117 -19.14 -4.86 -16.05
C PHE A 117 -19.53 -5.56 -14.74
N VAL A 118 -18.65 -6.47 -14.29
CA VAL A 118 -18.73 -7.05 -12.95
C VAL A 118 -17.51 -6.54 -12.18
N HIS A 119 -17.75 -5.79 -11.10
CA HIS A 119 -16.69 -5.26 -10.26
C HIS A 119 -16.33 -6.25 -9.16
N SER A 120 -15.02 -6.50 -8.98
CA SER A 120 -14.52 -7.44 -7.96
C SER A 120 -14.45 -6.79 -6.59
N ILE A 121 -15.04 -7.43 -5.59
CA ILE A 121 -15.05 -6.99 -4.18
C ILE A 121 -14.05 -7.82 -3.39
N MET A 122 -13.15 -7.14 -2.68
CA MET A 122 -12.36 -7.68 -1.60
C MET A 122 -13.00 -7.24 -0.28
N LEU A 123 -13.43 -8.17 0.56
CA LEU A 123 -13.97 -7.82 1.88
C LEU A 123 -12.81 -7.60 2.85
N MET A 124 -12.75 -6.41 3.44
CA MET A 124 -11.77 -6.09 4.47
C MET A 124 -12.25 -6.62 5.81
N VAL A 125 -11.44 -7.44 6.45
CA VAL A 125 -11.73 -8.03 7.76
C VAL A 125 -10.93 -7.30 8.84
N GLU A 126 -11.57 -6.92 9.93
CA GLU A 126 -10.91 -6.33 11.09
C GLU A 126 -10.18 -7.43 11.89
N MET A 127 -8.87 -7.33 11.96
CA MET A 127 -8.00 -8.30 12.63
C MET A 127 -7.11 -7.66 13.71
N GLY A 128 -7.54 -6.50 14.24
CA GLY A 128 -6.89 -5.79 15.33
C GLY A 128 -6.09 -4.56 14.91
N ASP A 129 -6.24 -4.06 13.67
CA ASP A 129 -5.68 -2.76 13.27
C ASP A 129 -6.53 -1.58 13.76
N MET A 130 -7.79 -1.84 14.13
CA MET A 130 -8.75 -0.88 14.69
C MET A 130 -8.97 0.33 13.76
N ARG A 131 -9.01 0.07 12.46
CA ARG A 131 -9.15 1.13 11.45
C ARG A 131 -10.38 0.94 10.57
N ASP A 132 -10.27 0.15 9.50
CA ASP A 132 -11.38 -0.20 8.60
C ASP A 132 -11.44 -1.72 8.44
N GLY A 133 -12.63 -2.27 8.53
CA GLY A 133 -12.84 -3.72 8.41
C GLY A 133 -14.19 -4.15 8.96
N ILE A 134 -14.65 -5.27 8.44
CA ILE A 134 -15.82 -6.00 8.91
C ILE A 134 -15.38 -6.84 10.10
N MET A 135 -16.12 -6.79 11.21
CA MET A 135 -15.85 -7.66 12.34
C MET A 135 -15.96 -9.13 11.91
N PRO A 136 -15.05 -10.01 12.37
CA PRO A 136 -14.99 -11.41 11.93
C PRO A 136 -16.32 -12.15 11.94
N GLU A 137 -17.14 -11.94 12.97
CA GLU A 137 -18.46 -12.54 13.14
C GLU A 137 -19.50 -12.09 12.10
N ASN A 138 -19.28 -10.96 11.43
CA ASN A 138 -20.20 -10.39 10.44
C ASN A 138 -19.78 -10.67 8.98
N VAL A 139 -18.57 -11.17 8.74
CA VAL A 139 -18.01 -11.35 7.39
C VAL A 139 -18.86 -12.29 6.55
N GLU A 140 -19.32 -13.37 7.15
CA GLU A 140 -20.15 -14.39 6.52
C GLU A 140 -21.48 -13.82 6.01
N ALA A 141 -22.20 -13.10 6.86
CA ALA A 141 -23.48 -12.49 6.50
C ALA A 141 -23.32 -11.47 5.36
N ILE A 142 -22.27 -10.68 5.41
CA ILE A 142 -21.96 -9.69 4.37
C ILE A 142 -21.54 -10.39 3.07
N ALA A 143 -20.69 -11.43 3.13
CA ALA A 143 -20.29 -12.17 1.93
C ALA A 143 -21.51 -12.77 1.20
N ARG A 144 -22.46 -13.37 1.95
CA ARG A 144 -23.72 -13.89 1.41
C ARG A 144 -24.54 -12.78 0.76
N GLN A 145 -24.70 -11.65 1.43
CA GLN A 145 -25.43 -10.50 0.91
C GLN A 145 -24.81 -9.97 -0.38
N VAL A 146 -23.47 -9.80 -0.41
CA VAL A 146 -22.74 -9.28 -1.58
C VAL A 146 -22.82 -10.25 -2.76
N THR A 147 -22.74 -11.55 -2.52
CA THR A 147 -22.85 -12.57 -3.58
C THR A 147 -24.21 -12.56 -4.26
N ALA A 148 -25.26 -12.16 -3.57
CA ALA A 148 -26.60 -11.98 -4.15
C ALA A 148 -26.77 -10.68 -4.93
N MET A 149 -25.80 -9.75 -4.90
CA MET A 149 -25.89 -8.45 -5.60
C MET A 149 -25.43 -8.57 -7.06
N PRO A 150 -26.29 -8.33 -8.07
CA PRO A 150 -25.89 -8.32 -9.46
C PRO A 150 -24.96 -7.14 -9.75
N GLY A 151 -23.91 -7.37 -10.54
CA GLY A 151 -22.92 -6.36 -10.92
C GLY A 151 -21.63 -6.39 -10.09
N VAL A 152 -21.59 -7.16 -9.00
CA VAL A 152 -20.36 -7.39 -8.22
C VAL A 152 -20.11 -8.87 -7.99
N THR A 153 -18.88 -9.22 -7.64
CA THR A 153 -18.48 -10.58 -7.23
C THR A 153 -17.49 -10.51 -6.09
N VAL A 154 -17.61 -11.41 -5.12
CA VAL A 154 -16.62 -11.55 -4.06
C VAL A 154 -15.39 -12.23 -4.65
N ARG A 155 -14.27 -11.51 -4.72
CA ARG A 155 -12.98 -12.05 -5.18
C ARG A 155 -12.15 -12.58 -4.03
N GLY A 156 -12.33 -12.07 -2.84
CA GLY A 156 -11.51 -12.47 -1.71
C GLY A 156 -11.79 -11.68 -0.44
N ILE A 157 -11.02 -12.03 0.57
CA ILE A 157 -10.96 -11.31 1.83
C ILE A 157 -9.53 -10.84 2.11
N GLY A 158 -9.37 -9.89 3.02
CA GLY A 158 -8.05 -9.46 3.44
C GLY A 158 -8.10 -8.63 4.72
N ALA A 159 -6.95 -8.44 5.34
CA ALA A 159 -6.81 -7.66 6.56
C ALA A 159 -5.72 -6.58 6.44
N ASN A 160 -5.67 -5.65 7.38
CA ASN A 160 -4.57 -4.70 7.57
C ASN A 160 -3.92 -4.92 8.93
N PHE A 161 -2.65 -4.51 9.05
CA PHE A 161 -1.87 -4.61 10.27
C PHE A 161 -0.94 -3.42 10.42
N ALA A 162 -0.66 -3.04 11.67
CA ALA A 162 0.32 -2.02 12.05
C ALA A 162 0.14 -0.64 11.37
N CYS A 163 -1.09 -0.32 10.92
CA CYS A 163 -1.36 0.98 10.30
C CYS A 163 -1.82 2.02 11.32
N LEU A 164 -2.69 1.64 12.25
CA LEU A 164 -3.21 2.50 13.31
C LEU A 164 -2.80 2.00 14.70
N SER A 165 -3.09 0.74 14.99
CA SER A 165 -2.84 0.14 16.31
C SER A 165 -1.37 -0.22 16.56
N GLY A 166 -0.53 -0.26 15.53
CA GLY A 166 0.82 -0.83 15.62
C GLY A 166 0.85 -2.35 15.79
N THR A 167 -0.31 -3.01 15.78
CA THR A 167 -0.42 -4.46 15.99
C THR A 167 0.18 -5.23 14.83
N ALA A 168 1.24 -5.99 15.10
CA ALA A 168 1.87 -6.87 14.12
C ALA A 168 0.98 -8.06 13.75
N PRO A 169 1.05 -8.57 12.52
CA PRO A 169 0.41 -9.82 12.14
C PRO A 169 1.04 -11.00 12.89
N THR A 170 0.21 -12.02 13.19
CA THR A 170 0.65 -13.27 13.83
C THR A 170 0.15 -14.48 13.05
N THR A 171 0.78 -15.63 13.23
CA THR A 171 0.34 -16.90 12.65
C THR A 171 -1.12 -17.20 13.00
N SER A 172 -1.54 -16.95 14.25
CA SER A 172 -2.94 -17.13 14.68
C SER A 172 -3.88 -16.28 13.83
N LYS A 173 -3.63 -14.97 13.70
CA LYS A 173 -4.47 -14.08 12.90
C LYS A 173 -4.55 -14.50 11.42
N MET A 174 -3.45 -15.03 10.85
CA MET A 174 -3.46 -15.55 9.48
C MET A 174 -4.29 -16.83 9.36
N ASN A 175 -4.24 -17.71 10.38
CA ASN A 175 -5.08 -18.89 10.45
C ASN A 175 -6.56 -18.51 10.59
N ASP A 176 -6.88 -17.55 11.45
CA ASP A 176 -8.25 -17.08 11.67
C ASP A 176 -8.83 -16.48 10.39
N LEU A 177 -8.08 -15.62 9.70
CA LEU A 177 -8.48 -15.07 8.40
C LEU A 177 -8.72 -16.18 7.36
N SER A 178 -7.87 -17.20 7.35
CA SER A 178 -8.00 -18.35 6.44
C SER A 178 -9.20 -19.23 6.81
N ALA A 179 -9.50 -19.39 8.10
CA ALA A 179 -10.65 -20.13 8.59
C ALA A 179 -11.97 -19.47 8.17
N ILE A 180 -12.07 -18.14 8.27
CA ILE A 180 -13.20 -17.35 7.76
C ILE A 180 -13.42 -17.64 6.28
N ALA A 181 -12.38 -17.58 5.45
CA ALA A 181 -12.49 -17.87 4.02
C ALA A 181 -12.98 -19.30 3.77
N SER A 182 -12.41 -20.28 4.46
CA SER A 182 -12.77 -21.69 4.30
C SER A 182 -14.21 -21.96 4.75
N HIS A 183 -14.67 -21.32 5.83
CA HIS A 183 -16.03 -21.43 6.32
C HIS A 183 -17.04 -20.89 5.30
N ILE A 184 -16.79 -19.72 4.71
CA ILE A 184 -17.63 -19.13 3.65
C ILE A 184 -17.70 -20.07 2.44
N GLU A 185 -16.57 -20.64 2.01
CA GLU A 185 -16.49 -21.58 0.89
C GLU A 185 -17.32 -22.86 1.16
N GLN A 186 -17.17 -23.43 2.32
CA GLN A 186 -17.84 -24.68 2.70
C GLN A 186 -19.34 -24.50 2.90
N THR A 187 -19.74 -23.40 3.54
CA THR A 187 -21.14 -23.19 3.91
C THR A 187 -21.99 -22.69 2.74
N TYR A 188 -21.44 -21.83 1.88
CA TYR A 188 -22.20 -21.15 0.84
C TYR A 188 -21.76 -21.49 -0.59
N GLY A 189 -20.70 -22.27 -0.77
CA GLY A 189 -20.13 -22.55 -2.09
C GLY A 189 -19.53 -21.33 -2.79
N ILE A 190 -19.29 -20.25 -2.04
CA ILE A 190 -18.69 -19.01 -2.55
C ILE A 190 -17.18 -19.18 -2.56
N LEU A 191 -16.54 -19.21 -3.73
CA LEU A 191 -15.10 -19.29 -3.81
C LEU A 191 -14.43 -17.99 -3.32
N ILE A 192 -13.40 -18.13 -2.50
CA ILE A 192 -12.56 -17.04 -1.98
C ILE A 192 -11.12 -17.24 -2.49
N PRO A 193 -10.85 -16.96 -3.79
CA PRO A 193 -9.56 -17.26 -4.40
C PRO A 193 -8.41 -16.41 -3.87
N VAL A 194 -8.69 -15.24 -3.30
CA VAL A 194 -7.66 -14.33 -2.77
C VAL A 194 -7.83 -14.15 -1.26
N ILE A 195 -6.81 -14.54 -0.51
CA ILE A 195 -6.72 -14.27 0.93
C ILE A 195 -5.49 -13.37 1.13
N SER A 196 -5.76 -12.06 1.28
CA SER A 196 -4.72 -11.05 1.36
C SER A 196 -4.29 -10.83 2.82
N GLY A 197 -3.10 -11.30 3.17
CA GLY A 197 -2.54 -11.29 4.52
C GLY A 197 -2.02 -9.94 5.01
N GLY A 198 -2.39 -8.84 4.35
CA GLY A 198 -2.04 -7.51 4.82
C GLY A 198 -0.99 -6.79 3.96
N ASN A 199 -0.22 -5.98 4.63
CA ASN A 199 0.74 -5.03 4.06
C ASN A 199 2.21 -5.43 4.35
N SER A 200 3.14 -4.49 4.18
CA SER A 200 4.58 -4.70 4.39
C SER A 200 4.93 -5.21 5.80
N ALA A 201 4.11 -4.94 6.82
CA ALA A 201 4.33 -5.44 8.18
C ALA A 201 4.20 -6.96 8.30
N ASN A 202 3.55 -7.63 7.34
CA ASN A 202 3.44 -9.10 7.32
C ASN A 202 4.66 -9.79 6.69
N LEU A 203 5.59 -9.06 6.13
CA LEU A 203 6.72 -9.65 5.41
C LEU A 203 7.59 -10.56 6.29
N PRO A 204 7.96 -10.20 7.55
CA PRO A 204 8.72 -11.08 8.41
C PRO A 204 8.03 -12.42 8.68
N LEU A 205 6.71 -12.40 8.92
CA LEU A 205 5.92 -13.60 9.11
C LEU A 205 5.82 -14.42 7.81
N ALA A 206 5.49 -13.78 6.70
CA ALA A 206 5.34 -14.43 5.39
C ALA A 206 6.64 -15.09 4.90
N LEU A 207 7.80 -14.54 5.24
CA LEU A 207 9.13 -15.09 4.92
C LEU A 207 9.70 -15.98 6.03
N GLY A 208 9.06 -16.06 7.19
CA GLY A 208 9.43 -16.91 8.33
C GLY A 208 9.20 -18.40 8.06
N GLN A 209 9.46 -19.23 9.05
CA GLN A 209 9.27 -20.69 8.94
C GLN A 209 7.79 -21.10 8.87
N HIS A 210 6.90 -20.34 9.50
CA HIS A 210 5.46 -20.62 9.59
C HIS A 210 4.68 -19.37 9.21
N SER A 211 4.23 -19.27 7.96
CA SER A 211 3.47 -18.12 7.47
C SER A 211 1.99 -18.10 7.94
N GLY A 212 1.47 -19.22 8.41
CA GLY A 212 0.07 -19.37 8.85
C GLY A 212 -0.96 -19.35 7.72
N GLY A 213 -1.92 -20.28 7.78
CA GLY A 213 -3.11 -20.31 6.93
C GLY A 213 -2.87 -20.40 5.42
N ARG A 214 -3.89 -20.00 4.66
CA ARG A 214 -3.96 -20.02 3.18
C ARG A 214 -3.66 -18.65 2.57
N ILE A 215 -2.82 -17.83 3.22
CA ILE A 215 -2.48 -16.51 2.67
C ILE A 215 -1.76 -16.66 1.33
N ASN A 216 -2.27 -16.02 0.29
CA ASN A 216 -1.73 -16.10 -1.07
C ASN A 216 -1.51 -14.74 -1.75
N ASN A 217 -1.70 -13.63 -1.01
CA ASN A 217 -1.45 -12.28 -1.50
C ASN A 217 -0.95 -11.36 -0.37
N LEU A 218 0.01 -10.48 -0.70
CA LEU A 218 0.45 -9.36 0.14
C LEU A 218 0.44 -8.06 -0.66
N ARG A 219 0.06 -6.95 0.00
CA ARG A 219 0.04 -5.60 -0.57
C ARG A 219 1.25 -4.81 -0.06
N LEU A 220 2.31 -4.78 -0.86
CA LEU A 220 3.60 -4.23 -0.47
C LEU A 220 3.83 -2.84 -1.07
N GLY A 221 4.12 -1.87 -0.23
CA GLY A 221 4.47 -0.50 -0.63
C GLY A 221 5.76 -0.05 0.02
N GLU A 222 5.73 0.19 1.32
CA GLU A 222 6.85 0.74 2.07
C GLU A 222 8.13 -0.08 1.92
N VAL A 223 8.04 -1.39 2.05
CA VAL A 223 9.19 -2.28 1.91
C VAL A 223 9.79 -2.25 0.51
N ILE A 224 9.00 -2.10 -0.54
CA ILE A 224 9.50 -1.95 -1.91
C ILE A 224 10.23 -0.61 -2.07
N LEU A 225 9.65 0.47 -1.54
CA LEU A 225 10.14 1.82 -1.74
C LEU A 225 11.37 2.13 -0.86
N LEU A 226 11.39 1.64 0.37
CA LEU A 226 12.38 2.02 1.38
C LEU A 226 13.26 0.87 1.88
N GLY A 227 12.95 -0.39 1.52
CA GLY A 227 13.75 -1.56 1.90
C GLY A 227 13.78 -1.86 3.41
N VAL A 228 12.81 -1.33 4.16
CA VAL A 228 12.73 -1.48 5.62
C VAL A 228 11.45 -2.20 6.04
N GLU A 229 11.48 -2.84 7.19
CA GLU A 229 10.31 -3.40 7.86
C GLU A 229 9.59 -2.27 8.60
N PRO A 230 8.26 -2.07 8.38
CA PRO A 230 7.55 -0.89 8.88
C PRO A 230 7.43 -0.79 10.41
N VAL A 231 7.43 -1.92 11.14
CA VAL A 231 7.18 -1.94 12.58
C VAL A 231 8.47 -1.64 13.36
N SER A 232 9.56 -2.31 13.00
CA SER A 232 10.86 -2.14 13.65
C SER A 232 11.72 -1.05 13.02
N GLY A 233 11.45 -0.69 11.75
CA GLY A 233 12.31 0.18 10.95
C GLY A 233 13.62 -0.50 10.50
N GLU A 234 13.79 -1.79 10.75
CA GLU A 234 15.01 -2.52 10.39
C GLU A 234 15.13 -2.71 8.87
N LYS A 235 16.39 -2.64 8.41
CA LYS A 235 16.70 -2.89 7.00
C LYS A 235 16.53 -4.37 6.68
N ILE A 236 15.92 -4.64 5.54
CA ILE A 236 15.79 -6.00 5.02
C ILE A 236 17.00 -6.33 4.16
N ASN A 237 17.73 -7.38 4.52
CA ASN A 237 18.90 -7.83 3.76
C ASN A 237 18.52 -8.13 2.31
N GLY A 238 19.32 -7.61 1.39
CA GLY A 238 19.11 -7.77 -0.06
C GLY A 238 18.26 -6.65 -0.69
N LEU A 239 17.72 -5.71 0.10
CA LEU A 239 16.97 -4.56 -0.41
C LEU A 239 17.79 -3.27 -0.33
N PHE A 240 17.62 -2.41 -1.32
CA PHE A 240 18.10 -1.04 -1.30
C PHE A 240 17.22 -0.17 -0.42
N THR A 241 17.83 0.65 0.44
CA THR A 241 17.13 1.58 1.34
C THR A 241 17.24 3.04 0.88
N ASP A 242 17.90 3.27 -0.24
CA ASP A 242 18.23 4.58 -0.79
C ASP A 242 17.72 4.76 -2.23
N ALA A 243 16.59 4.12 -2.55
CA ALA A 243 15.91 4.32 -3.83
C ALA A 243 15.35 5.75 -3.98
N PHE A 244 15.17 6.45 -2.87
CA PHE A 244 14.72 7.84 -2.82
C PHE A 244 15.70 8.68 -2.02
N THR A 245 16.08 9.83 -2.57
CA THR A 245 16.95 10.80 -1.90
C THR A 245 16.35 12.19 -2.06
N LEU A 246 16.07 12.86 -0.94
CA LEU A 246 15.64 14.25 -0.94
C LEU A 246 16.88 15.15 -0.95
N ILE A 247 16.92 16.12 -1.86
CA ILE A 247 18.03 17.06 -2.00
C ILE A 247 17.52 18.48 -1.84
N THR A 248 18.13 19.19 -0.92
CA THR A 248 17.81 20.59 -0.62
C THR A 248 19.07 21.43 -0.60
N GLU A 249 18.93 22.73 -0.81
CA GLU A 249 20.04 23.68 -0.88
C GLU A 249 20.15 24.49 0.41
N VAL A 250 21.38 24.86 0.76
CA VAL A 250 21.68 25.82 1.81
C VAL A 250 21.48 27.24 1.29
N ILE A 251 20.52 27.95 1.86
CA ILE A 251 20.20 29.34 1.48
C ILE A 251 20.78 30.38 2.43
N GLU A 252 21.15 29.99 3.65
CA GLU A 252 21.87 30.82 4.59
C GLU A 252 22.87 29.98 5.40
N ALA A 253 24.06 30.53 5.66
CA ALA A 253 25.06 29.95 6.54
C ALA A 253 25.73 31.07 7.36
N LYS A 254 25.45 31.13 8.66
CA LYS A 254 25.93 32.21 9.55
C LYS A 254 26.22 31.68 10.94
N SER A 255 27.21 32.27 11.62
CA SER A 255 27.37 32.17 13.04
C SER A 255 26.32 33.04 13.72
N LYS A 256 25.42 32.40 14.49
CA LYS A 256 24.38 33.12 15.25
C LYS A 256 24.52 32.80 16.73
N LEU A 257 24.42 33.85 17.57
CA LEU A 257 24.31 33.70 19.01
C LEU A 257 23.06 32.88 19.34
N ILE A 258 23.20 31.96 20.27
CA ILE A 258 22.06 31.25 20.84
C ILE A 258 21.42 32.21 21.85
N LEU A 259 20.33 32.84 21.46
CA LEU A 259 19.53 33.62 22.39
C LEU A 259 18.94 32.71 23.48
N ALA A 260 19.27 33.01 24.73
CA ALA A 260 18.72 32.30 25.87
C ALA A 260 17.21 32.38 25.88
N LYS A 261 16.60 31.31 26.15
CA LYS A 261 15.31 30.85 26.67
C LYS A 261 14.13 31.82 26.88
N ALA A 262 14.15 33.06 26.49
CA ALA A 262 13.03 33.96 26.68
C ALA A 262 12.22 34.07 25.38
N LEU A 263 10.90 33.79 25.47
CA LEU A 263 9.87 34.23 24.54
C LEU A 263 9.36 33.28 23.49
N PHE A 264 9.36 31.96 23.67
CA PHE A 264 8.55 31.10 22.80
C PHE A 264 7.22 30.74 23.53
N THR A 265 6.12 31.27 23.03
CA THR A 265 4.76 30.91 23.46
C THR A 265 4.25 29.63 22.82
N ASP A 266 4.92 29.11 21.77
CA ASP A 266 4.53 27.88 21.07
C ASP A 266 5.12 26.65 21.78
N PRO A 267 4.25 25.72 22.28
CA PRO A 267 4.68 24.47 22.92
C PRO A 267 5.57 23.58 22.03
N ALA A 268 5.39 23.62 20.70
CA ALA A 268 6.22 22.86 19.76
C ALA A 268 7.67 23.40 19.68
N LEU A 269 7.85 24.71 19.96
CA LEU A 269 9.17 25.34 20.04
C LEU A 269 9.80 25.20 21.43
N GLN A 270 8.99 25.00 22.49
CA GLN A 270 9.50 24.73 23.85
C GLN A 270 10.13 23.34 23.97
N ALA A 271 9.70 22.37 23.17
CA ALA A 271 10.32 21.04 23.10
C ALA A 271 11.74 21.07 22.50
N LEU A 272 12.10 22.10 21.75
CA LEU A 272 13.45 22.39 21.34
C LEU A 272 14.21 22.99 22.53
N ARG A 273 14.68 22.14 23.46
CA ARG A 273 15.61 22.54 24.52
C ARG A 273 16.86 23.11 23.83
N LEU A 274 16.90 24.43 23.72
CA LEU A 274 18.11 25.14 23.38
C LEU A 274 19.10 24.91 24.53
N VAL A 275 20.01 23.98 24.36
CA VAL A 275 21.14 23.82 25.29
C VAL A 275 21.91 25.13 25.23
N PRO A 276 22.16 25.79 26.37
CA PRO A 276 23.00 26.97 26.41
C PRO A 276 24.43 26.52 26.04
N ASP A 277 24.77 26.69 24.78
CA ASP A 277 26.15 26.55 24.32
C ASP A 277 26.71 27.97 24.25
N ASN A 278 27.64 28.31 25.10
CA ASN A 278 28.34 29.59 25.12
C ASN A 278 29.22 29.81 23.88
N ASN A 279 29.18 28.87 22.93
CA ASN A 279 29.92 28.94 21.69
C ASN A 279 29.03 29.38 20.52
N HIS A 280 29.53 30.27 19.70
CA HIS A 280 28.96 30.60 18.41
C HIS A 280 28.82 29.33 17.55
N ALA A 281 27.60 28.83 17.37
CA ALA A 281 27.37 27.68 16.51
C ALA A 281 27.05 28.14 15.08
N MET A 282 27.72 27.55 14.11
CA MET A 282 27.37 27.73 12.71
C MET A 282 25.99 27.10 12.46
N ARG A 283 25.04 27.92 12.05
CA ARG A 283 23.71 27.51 11.63
C ARG A 283 23.57 27.66 10.13
N SER A 284 22.93 26.70 9.51
CA SER A 284 22.54 26.81 8.10
C SER A 284 21.03 26.67 7.99
N ILE A 285 20.46 27.37 7.03
CA ILE A 285 19.06 27.27 6.66
C ILE A 285 18.99 26.51 5.33
N LEU A 286 18.14 25.49 5.31
CA LEU A 286 17.83 24.71 4.11
C LEU A 286 16.52 25.20 3.50
N ALA A 287 16.45 25.24 2.17
CA ALA A 287 15.27 25.60 1.38
C ALA A 287 14.24 24.47 1.37
N ILE A 288 13.78 24.04 2.56
CA ILE A 288 12.75 23.01 2.75
C ILE A 288 12.12 23.18 4.13
N GLY A 289 10.81 22.98 4.24
CA GLY A 289 10.07 23.15 5.48
C GLY A 289 8.96 22.14 5.68
N LYS A 290 8.07 22.45 6.64
CA LYS A 290 6.95 21.58 7.03
C LYS A 290 5.89 21.39 5.94
N GLN A 291 5.77 22.35 4.99
CA GLN A 291 4.85 22.18 3.84
C GLN A 291 5.39 21.20 2.79
N ASP A 292 6.70 20.97 2.76
CA ASP A 292 7.34 20.14 1.75
C ASP A 292 7.40 18.67 2.16
N THR A 293 7.67 18.41 3.46
CA THR A 293 7.86 17.05 3.97
C THR A 293 7.62 16.96 5.47
N ASP A 294 7.64 15.73 5.99
CA ASP A 294 7.69 15.47 7.43
C ASP A 294 9.14 15.57 7.91
N ILE A 295 9.45 16.67 8.57
CA ILE A 295 10.80 16.98 9.07
C ILE A 295 11.30 15.91 10.05
N SER A 296 10.41 15.35 10.87
CA SER A 296 10.75 14.31 11.85
C SER A 296 11.14 12.98 11.21
N GLY A 297 10.69 12.78 9.98
CA GLY A 297 11.00 11.59 9.17
C GLY A 297 12.25 11.70 8.31
N LEU A 298 13.03 12.81 8.45
CA LEU A 298 14.26 13.00 7.71
C LEU A 298 15.47 12.47 8.48
N THR A 299 16.33 11.72 7.79
CA THR A 299 17.65 11.34 8.30
C THR A 299 18.71 12.24 7.65
N LEU A 300 19.37 13.01 8.50
CA LEU A 300 20.40 13.96 8.09
C LEU A 300 21.77 13.27 7.98
N PRO A 301 22.71 13.85 7.20
CA PRO A 301 24.09 13.40 7.15
C PRO A 301 24.74 13.37 8.55
N LYS A 302 25.73 12.48 8.73
CA LYS A 302 26.46 12.35 10.00
C LYS A 302 27.08 13.67 10.44
N GLY A 303 26.82 14.08 11.68
CA GLY A 303 27.32 15.34 12.25
C GLY A 303 26.47 16.57 11.93
N VAL A 304 25.32 16.39 11.28
CA VAL A 304 24.31 17.42 11.06
C VAL A 304 23.11 17.16 11.97
N THR A 305 22.63 18.19 12.64
CA THR A 305 21.46 18.10 13.55
C THR A 305 20.43 19.14 13.14
N CYS A 306 19.15 18.74 13.09
CA CYS A 306 18.04 19.68 12.93
C CYS A 306 17.82 20.42 14.24
N LEU A 307 17.79 21.76 14.18
CA LEU A 307 17.47 22.64 15.30
C LEU A 307 15.97 23.01 15.32
N GLY A 308 15.29 22.89 14.19
CA GLY A 308 13.88 23.19 14.03
C GLY A 308 13.51 23.47 12.58
N ALA A 309 12.21 23.58 12.32
CA ALA A 309 11.69 23.92 11.00
C ALA A 309 10.43 24.80 11.11
N THR A 310 10.31 25.72 10.16
CA THR A 310 9.10 26.51 9.90
C THR A 310 8.30 25.90 8.75
N SER A 311 7.36 26.65 8.18
CA SER A 311 6.61 26.24 6.98
C SER A 311 7.56 25.86 5.82
N ASP A 312 8.57 26.66 5.56
CA ASP A 312 9.40 26.68 4.36
C ASP A 312 10.92 26.66 4.61
N HIS A 313 11.36 26.67 5.88
CA HIS A 313 12.76 26.65 6.29
C HIS A 313 13.06 25.54 7.28
N MET A 314 14.16 24.83 7.09
CA MET A 314 14.74 23.94 8.08
C MET A 314 16.08 24.48 8.55
N VAL A 315 16.23 24.64 9.86
CA VAL A 315 17.47 25.13 10.48
C VAL A 315 18.28 23.95 10.97
N ILE A 316 19.53 23.90 10.55
CA ILE A 316 20.47 22.85 10.96
C ILE A 316 21.72 23.41 11.64
N LYS A 317 22.34 22.59 12.49
CA LYS A 317 23.68 22.77 13.05
C LYS A 317 24.60 21.69 12.50
N SER A 318 25.79 22.05 12.05
CA SER A 318 26.82 21.11 11.62
C SER A 318 28.04 21.21 12.55
N ILE A 319 28.58 20.06 12.97
CA ILE A 319 29.70 19.98 13.90
C ILE A 319 31.05 19.98 13.17
N ARG A 320 31.13 19.35 11.99
CA ARG A 320 32.41 19.09 11.30
C ARG A 320 32.57 19.78 9.97
N SER A 321 31.49 20.24 9.35
CA SER A 321 31.51 20.92 8.06
C SER A 321 30.64 22.15 8.15
N HIS A 322 31.04 23.22 7.50
CA HIS A 322 30.24 24.42 7.35
C HIS A 322 29.68 24.45 5.92
N PRO A 323 28.44 23.94 5.73
CA PRO A 323 27.83 23.96 4.42
C PRO A 323 27.78 25.43 3.91
N ARG A 324 28.27 25.65 2.72
CA ARG A 324 28.23 26.98 2.11
C ARG A 324 26.88 27.23 1.46
N VAL A 325 26.47 28.49 1.38
CA VAL A 325 25.31 28.89 0.56
C VAL A 325 25.47 28.34 -0.85
N GLY A 326 24.40 27.75 -1.40
CA GLY A 326 24.41 27.08 -2.69
C GLY A 326 24.84 25.60 -2.64
N SER A 327 25.35 25.09 -1.50
CA SER A 327 25.67 23.66 -1.39
C SER A 327 24.40 22.82 -1.18
N ALA A 328 24.35 21.64 -1.79
CA ALA A 328 23.24 20.72 -1.68
C ALA A 328 23.46 19.70 -0.56
N LEU A 329 22.43 19.44 0.26
CA LEU A 329 22.40 18.36 1.21
C LEU A 329 21.48 17.23 0.73
N LYS A 330 21.96 15.99 0.90
CA LYS A 330 21.20 14.76 0.65
C LYS A 330 20.62 14.24 1.95
N LEU A 331 19.31 14.02 1.96
CA LEU A 331 18.55 13.56 3.12
C LEU A 331 17.86 12.25 2.78
N GLN A 332 17.88 11.28 3.71
CA GLN A 332 17.07 10.08 3.62
C GLN A 332 15.71 10.33 4.25
N MET A 333 14.72 9.57 3.85
CA MET A 333 13.33 9.75 4.25
C MET A 333 12.75 8.46 4.80
N ASN A 334 11.97 8.55 5.88
CA ASN A 334 11.04 7.49 6.26
C ASN A 334 9.77 7.57 5.40
N TYR A 335 8.83 6.69 5.66
CA TYR A 335 7.59 6.60 4.87
C TYR A 335 6.73 7.88 4.91
N SER A 336 6.61 8.52 6.09
CA SER A 336 5.86 9.77 6.24
C SER A 336 6.49 10.92 5.45
N ALA A 337 7.80 11.07 5.57
CA ALA A 337 8.55 12.09 4.85
C ALA A 337 8.48 11.87 3.32
N LEU A 338 8.66 10.62 2.86
CA LEU A 338 8.55 10.27 1.44
C LEU A 338 7.15 10.60 0.90
N MET A 339 6.11 10.16 1.60
CA MET A 339 4.72 10.36 1.16
C MET A 339 4.38 11.85 1.01
N ARG A 340 4.79 12.68 1.97
CA ARG A 340 4.58 14.13 1.93
C ARG A 340 5.38 14.77 0.80
N ALA A 341 6.67 14.48 0.71
CA ALA A 341 7.55 15.06 -0.30
C ALA A 341 7.15 14.67 -1.73
N MET A 342 6.69 13.44 -1.95
CA MET A 342 6.15 13.03 -3.25
C MET A 342 4.84 13.75 -3.62
N ASN A 343 4.07 14.20 -2.62
CA ASN A 343 2.82 14.93 -2.82
C ASN A 343 3.02 16.46 -2.89
N ALA A 344 4.17 16.97 -2.44
CA ALA A 344 4.47 18.41 -2.45
C ALA A 344 4.66 18.93 -3.90
N PRO A 345 3.95 20.00 -4.32
CA PRO A 345 4.00 20.50 -5.68
C PRO A 345 5.36 21.10 -6.03
N ASP A 346 6.02 21.73 -5.07
CA ASP A 346 7.26 22.50 -5.28
C ASP A 346 8.53 21.64 -5.19
N ILE A 347 8.40 20.36 -4.83
CA ILE A 347 9.51 19.41 -4.90
C ILE A 347 9.55 18.74 -6.27
N THR A 348 10.62 18.98 -7.04
CA THR A 348 10.83 18.34 -8.34
C THR A 348 11.12 16.84 -8.18
N LYS A 349 10.45 15.97 -8.95
CA LYS A 349 10.69 14.53 -8.98
C LYS A 349 11.62 14.20 -10.15
N VAL A 350 12.86 13.84 -9.85
CA VAL A 350 13.91 13.51 -10.84
C VAL A 350 14.06 11.99 -10.90
N ILE A 351 13.74 11.43 -12.05
CA ILE A 351 13.83 9.98 -12.28
C ILE A 351 15.23 9.63 -12.77
N LEU A 352 15.85 8.66 -12.11
CA LEU A 352 17.18 8.13 -12.44
C LEU A 352 17.06 6.67 -12.89
N ASN A 353 18.04 6.25 -13.70
CA ASN A 353 18.19 4.87 -14.16
C ASN A 353 16.89 4.31 -14.81
N GLU A 354 16.26 5.17 -15.59
CA GLU A 354 15.15 4.79 -16.45
C GLU A 354 15.74 3.92 -17.58
N THR A 355 15.33 2.65 -17.65
CA THR A 355 15.61 1.81 -18.82
C THR A 355 14.83 2.42 -19.97
N PRO A 356 15.43 2.67 -21.15
CA PRO A 356 14.65 3.06 -22.33
C PRO A 356 13.52 2.02 -22.51
N LEU A 357 12.29 2.48 -22.67
CA LEU A 357 11.19 1.62 -23.07
C LEU A 357 11.61 0.97 -24.40
N GLU A 358 11.91 -0.31 -24.42
CA GLU A 358 11.83 -1.07 -25.64
C GLU A 358 10.45 -0.82 -26.19
N SER A 359 10.36 -0.50 -27.49
CA SER A 359 9.20 -0.05 -28.24
C SER A 359 7.86 -0.54 -27.71
N PRO A 360 6.79 0.27 -27.75
CA PRO A 360 5.52 -0.06 -27.09
C PRO A 360 5.09 -1.46 -27.52
N VAL A 361 4.88 -2.32 -26.54
CA VAL A 361 4.22 -3.61 -26.73
C VAL A 361 2.96 -3.33 -27.58
N PRO A 362 2.78 -4.01 -28.74
CA PRO A 362 1.67 -3.72 -29.61
C PRO A 362 0.37 -3.74 -28.81
N HIS A 363 -0.46 -2.74 -29.05
CA HIS A 363 -1.77 -2.59 -28.40
C HIS A 363 -2.51 -3.92 -28.47
N ILE A 364 -2.43 -4.73 -27.42
CA ILE A 364 -3.32 -5.86 -27.24
C ILE A 364 -4.69 -5.22 -27.02
N ARG A 365 -5.56 -5.33 -28.03
CA ARG A 365 -6.98 -4.95 -27.90
C ARG A 365 -7.47 -5.50 -26.58
N MET A 366 -8.04 -4.63 -25.76
CA MET A 366 -8.70 -5.04 -24.52
C MET A 366 -9.64 -6.20 -24.82
N VAL A 367 -9.21 -7.40 -24.52
CA VAL A 367 -10.08 -8.56 -24.48
C VAL A 367 -10.87 -8.41 -23.19
N PRO A 368 -12.21 -8.33 -23.22
CA PRO A 368 -13.00 -8.20 -22.02
C PRO A 368 -12.65 -9.31 -21.04
N MET A 369 -12.45 -8.99 -19.78
CA MET A 369 -11.95 -9.88 -18.71
C MET A 369 -12.78 -11.16 -18.51
N TRP A 370 -14.00 -11.26 -19.09
CA TRP A 370 -14.82 -12.48 -19.10
C TRP A 370 -14.21 -13.63 -19.93
N ARG A 371 -13.29 -13.36 -20.87
CA ARG A 371 -12.59 -14.41 -21.63
C ARG A 371 -11.58 -15.16 -20.79
N TRP A 372 -10.94 -14.50 -19.81
CA TRP A 372 -10.01 -15.15 -18.87
C TRP A 372 -10.68 -16.14 -17.95
N CYS A 373 -11.94 -15.91 -17.59
CA CYS A 373 -12.72 -16.83 -16.76
C CYS A 373 -13.18 -18.09 -17.51
N LYS A 374 -13.09 -18.13 -18.84
CA LYS A 374 -13.56 -19.29 -19.62
C LYS A 374 -12.45 -20.23 -20.09
N GLU A 375 -11.20 -19.80 -20.14
CA GLU A 375 -10.13 -20.60 -20.78
C GLU A 375 -9.23 -21.36 -19.79
N GLU A 376 -9.26 -21.11 -18.49
CA GLU A 376 -8.42 -21.81 -17.51
C GLU A 376 -9.15 -22.77 -16.57
N TRP A 377 -10.41 -23.13 -16.84
CA TRP A 377 -11.12 -24.10 -16.01
C TRP A 377 -11.31 -25.43 -16.76
N PRO A 378 -10.73 -26.55 -16.30
CA PRO A 378 -11.01 -27.85 -16.89
C PRO A 378 -12.46 -28.22 -16.64
N ARG A 379 -13.22 -28.42 -17.72
CA ARG A 379 -14.57 -28.97 -17.67
C ARG A 379 -14.49 -30.34 -16.99
N ARG A 380 -15.06 -30.48 -15.81
CA ARG A 380 -15.31 -31.79 -15.22
C ARG A 380 -16.24 -32.57 -16.15
N SER A 381 -15.69 -33.59 -16.79
CA SER A 381 -16.39 -34.62 -17.55
C SER A 381 -17.36 -35.39 -16.60
N ASN A 382 -18.58 -35.52 -17.07
CA ASN A 382 -19.54 -36.57 -16.83
C ASN A 382 -19.28 -37.53 -15.65
N PHE A 383 -19.99 -37.37 -14.57
CA PHE A 383 -20.39 -38.51 -13.75
C PHE A 383 -21.85 -38.85 -14.06
N GLY A 384 -22.04 -40.15 -14.41
CA GLY A 384 -23.22 -40.72 -15.02
C GLY A 384 -24.46 -40.65 -14.12
N ARG A 385 -25.57 -40.44 -14.80
CA ARG A 385 -26.90 -40.80 -14.34
C ARG A 385 -26.96 -42.34 -14.16
N ASN A 386 -27.18 -42.79 -12.94
CA ASN A 386 -27.94 -44.00 -12.60
C ASN A 386 -27.80 -44.32 -11.12
N ALA A 387 -28.80 -43.96 -10.31
CA ALA A 387 -29.18 -44.69 -9.13
C ALA A 387 -30.64 -44.39 -8.84
N LYS A 388 -31.47 -45.43 -9.00
CA LYS A 388 -32.88 -45.47 -8.70
C LYS A 388 -33.11 -45.29 -7.18
N ALA A 389 -34.10 -44.50 -6.84
CA ALA A 389 -34.67 -44.40 -5.49
C ALA A 389 -35.37 -45.69 -5.10
N PRO A 390 -35.28 -46.18 -3.84
CA PRO A 390 -36.27 -47.07 -3.27
C PRO A 390 -37.29 -46.24 -2.45
N THR A 391 -38.51 -46.30 -2.91
CA THR A 391 -39.74 -46.01 -2.18
C THR A 391 -39.84 -46.91 -0.96
N ARG A 392 -40.00 -46.36 0.24
CA ARG A 392 -40.64 -47.03 1.37
C ARG A 392 -41.45 -46.03 2.16
N ALA A 393 -42.75 -46.19 2.05
CA ALA A 393 -43.74 -45.65 2.96
C ALA A 393 -43.61 -46.33 4.33
N LEU A 394 -43.68 -45.56 5.42
CA LEU A 394 -44.08 -46.06 6.74
C LEU A 394 -45.01 -45.04 7.39
N SER A 395 -46.05 -45.63 7.87
CA SER A 395 -47.26 -45.12 8.49
C SER A 395 -47.04 -44.37 9.80
N GLN A 396 -48.02 -43.50 10.07
CA GLN A 396 -48.33 -42.92 11.38
C GLN A 396 -48.51 -43.98 12.44
N SER A 397 -47.99 -43.72 13.63
CA SER A 397 -48.52 -43.86 15.00
C SER A 397 -47.32 -44.03 15.94
N ASP A 398 -47.15 -43.21 16.92
CA ASP A 398 -47.55 -43.29 18.27
C ASP A 398 -46.99 -42.15 19.12
N PHE A 399 -47.90 -41.61 19.83
CA PHE A 399 -47.77 -40.64 20.92
C PHE A 399 -47.15 -41.27 22.17
N VAL A 400 -46.67 -40.35 23.07
CA VAL A 400 -46.55 -40.48 24.55
C VAL A 400 -45.14 -40.89 25.07
N HIS A 401 -44.35 -40.02 25.55
CA HIS A 401 -44.23 -39.40 26.88
C HIS A 401 -43.15 -38.30 26.85
#